data_cca85e1d65941c1e420bcb4d9f17b0af
#
_entry.id   cca85e1d65941c1e420bcb4d9f17b0af
#
_cell.length_a   1.000
_cell.length_b   1.000
_cell.length_c   1.000
_cell.angle_alpha   90.00
_cell.angle_beta   90.00
_cell.angle_gamma   90.00
#
_symmetry.space_group_name_H-M   'P 1'
#
loop_
_entity.id
_entity.type
_entity.pdbx_description
1 polymer ?
#
loop_
_entity_poly.entity_id
_entity_poly.type
_entity_poly.pdbx_seq_one_letter_code
_entity_poly.pdbx_strand_id
1 'polypeptide(L)'
;IQTRHLDALPELLKSEVETLLIRGEDRSLDDKIKAHDREAEFLTFVSGARMIKDEYEINEMQEACDTTARGFADMVRVLPAAINTPRGERVVEAAFFGRSRIEGNDTGYNTIAASGSHACTLHWIRNDGDVKPGELILIDAGAERDSYYTADVTRTLPVSGKFSPAQRSLYMLVYEAQKAGIAAVKPGADWTDINEASQRVLAQGLADMGVLTVSAEESLLPEMGLHRRWTLHGVSHMLGLDVHDCSQARKDQYAEGTLKVGMVLTVEPGLYIQPDDELFAPEFRGIGIRIEDDVVITEDGCRILSNGLPRHPDEIEAWMASLLR
;
A
#
# COMPACT_ATOMS: atom_id res chain seq x y z
N ILE A 1 -2.54 7.84 32.38
CA ILE A 1 -1.29 8.44 31.84
C ILE A 1 -1.27 9.91 32.25
N GLN A 2 -0.15 10.40 32.80
CA GLN A 2 0.03 11.82 33.06
C GLN A 2 0.75 12.45 31.86
N THR A 3 0.09 13.38 31.20
CA THR A 3 0.70 14.16 30.12
C THR A 3 1.29 15.46 30.67
N ARG A 4 2.36 15.96 30.03
CA ARG A 4 3.00 17.23 30.35
C ARG A 4 3.36 17.95 29.05
N HIS A 5 3.46 19.28 29.13
CA HIS A 5 3.96 20.06 27.99
C HIS A 5 5.44 19.74 27.71
N LEU A 6 5.88 19.83 26.47
CA LEU A 6 7.26 19.55 26.05
C LEU A 6 8.30 20.37 26.82
N ASP A 7 7.96 21.59 27.29
CA ASP A 7 8.83 22.41 28.10
C ASP A 7 9.26 21.76 29.44
N ALA A 8 8.52 20.75 29.89
CA ALA A 8 8.90 19.97 31.08
C ALA A 8 9.99 18.91 30.80
N LEU A 9 10.28 18.61 29.53
CA LEU A 9 11.24 17.57 29.16
C LEU A 9 12.65 17.78 29.75
N PRO A 10 13.25 19.01 29.77
CA PRO A 10 14.54 19.23 30.35
C PRO A 10 14.64 18.87 31.85
N GLU A 11 13.56 19.07 32.59
CA GLU A 11 13.48 18.70 34.00
C GLU A 11 13.33 17.18 34.19
N LEU A 12 12.54 16.54 33.32
CA LEU A 12 12.37 15.08 33.34
C LEU A 12 13.68 14.35 33.03
N LEU A 13 14.48 14.89 32.10
CA LEU A 13 15.81 14.33 31.75
C LEU A 13 16.87 14.48 32.82
N LYS A 14 16.66 15.34 33.83
CA LYS A 14 17.53 15.46 35.01
C LYS A 14 17.27 14.39 36.07
N SER A 15 16.19 13.63 35.94
CA SER A 15 15.85 12.54 36.84
C SER A 15 16.87 11.42 36.73
N GLU A 16 17.07 10.64 37.80
CA GLU A 16 17.96 9.45 37.81
C GLU A 16 17.35 8.25 37.04
N VAL A 17 16.23 8.47 36.33
CA VAL A 17 15.59 7.44 35.55
C VAL A 17 16.38 7.21 34.26
N GLU A 18 16.74 5.96 34.01
CA GLU A 18 17.35 5.54 32.76
C GLU A 18 16.43 5.92 31.56
N THR A 19 16.98 6.65 30.61
CA THR A 19 16.24 7.14 29.44
C THR A 19 16.76 6.46 28.19
N LEU A 20 15.87 5.82 27.44
CA LEU A 20 16.13 5.22 26.13
C LEU A 20 15.47 6.05 25.03
N LEU A 21 16.16 6.23 23.92
CA LEU A 21 15.63 6.95 22.74
C LEU A 21 15.48 6.04 21.55
N ILE A 22 14.49 6.37 20.70
CA ILE A 22 14.50 6.00 19.29
C ILE A 22 15.28 7.12 18.60
N ARG A 23 16.51 6.80 18.17
CA ARG A 23 17.40 7.80 17.58
C ARG A 23 17.12 8.05 16.13
N GLY A 24 17.48 9.27 15.69
CA GLY A 24 17.33 9.73 14.32
C GLY A 24 16.09 10.60 14.09
N GLU A 25 15.14 10.59 15.04
CA GLU A 25 13.88 11.33 14.93
C GLU A 25 14.03 12.80 15.35
N ASP A 26 14.76 13.07 16.44
CA ASP A 26 15.02 14.42 16.93
C ASP A 26 16.50 14.58 17.27
N ARG A 27 17.22 15.24 16.39
CA ARG A 27 18.66 15.50 16.55
C ARG A 27 18.99 16.27 17.83
N SER A 28 18.09 17.15 18.29
CA SER A 28 18.33 17.92 19.51
C SER A 28 18.24 17.07 20.77
N LEU A 29 17.49 15.98 20.75
CA LEU A 29 17.44 14.97 21.80
C LEU A 29 18.61 14.00 21.69
N ASP A 30 18.93 13.57 20.47
CA ASP A 30 20.09 12.70 20.21
C ASP A 30 21.40 13.30 20.74
N ASP A 31 21.59 14.61 20.55
CA ASP A 31 22.77 15.32 21.01
C ASP A 31 22.81 15.53 22.56
N LYS A 32 21.64 15.57 23.21
CA LYS A 32 21.54 15.82 24.67
C LYS A 32 21.57 14.56 25.52
N ILE A 33 21.08 13.46 24.99
CA ILE A 33 20.93 12.21 25.75
C ILE A 33 22.02 11.23 25.30
N LYS A 34 22.82 10.78 26.26
CA LYS A 34 23.89 9.81 25.99
C LYS A 34 23.29 8.53 25.42
N ALA A 35 23.91 8.01 24.35
CA ALA A 35 23.49 6.72 23.77
C ALA A 35 23.61 5.58 24.79
N HIS A 36 22.63 4.72 24.78
CA HIS A 36 22.55 3.55 25.64
C HIS A 36 22.60 2.26 24.78
N ASP A 37 23.27 1.23 25.28
CA ASP A 37 23.42 -0.05 24.57
C ASP A 37 22.11 -0.84 24.40
N ARG A 38 21.08 -0.52 25.20
CA ARG A 38 19.73 -1.10 25.11
C ARG A 38 18.78 -0.39 24.15
N GLU A 39 19.19 0.67 23.46
CA GLU A 39 18.28 1.42 22.55
C GLU A 39 17.80 0.55 21.38
N ALA A 40 18.64 -0.34 20.85
CA ALA A 40 18.23 -1.29 19.80
C ALA A 40 17.20 -2.31 20.31
N GLU A 41 17.35 -2.81 21.54
CA GLU A 41 16.36 -3.68 22.19
C GLU A 41 15.02 -2.94 22.41
N PHE A 42 15.12 -1.67 22.85
CA PHE A 42 13.94 -0.82 23.04
C PHE A 42 13.18 -0.56 21.73
N LEU A 43 13.90 -0.25 20.65
CA LEU A 43 13.29 -0.06 19.32
C LEU A 43 12.56 -1.33 18.86
N THR A 44 13.20 -2.49 19.01
CA THR A 44 12.61 -3.79 18.70
C THR A 44 11.37 -4.07 19.56
N PHE A 45 11.42 -3.75 20.85
CA PHE A 45 10.28 -3.90 21.76
C PHE A 45 9.09 -3.00 21.34
N VAL A 46 9.34 -1.72 21.05
CA VAL A 46 8.30 -0.77 20.62
C VAL A 46 7.67 -1.22 19.30
N SER A 47 8.49 -1.63 18.32
CA SER A 47 7.99 -2.17 17.07
C SER A 47 7.11 -3.41 17.27
N GLY A 48 7.52 -4.33 18.14
CA GLY A 48 6.74 -5.53 18.47
C GLY A 48 5.43 -5.20 19.21
N ALA A 49 5.43 -4.18 20.09
CA ALA A 49 4.25 -3.74 20.82
C ALA A 49 3.17 -3.13 19.91
N ARG A 50 3.56 -2.54 18.77
CA ARG A 50 2.68 -1.93 17.78
C ARG A 50 2.00 -2.94 16.86
N MET A 51 2.45 -4.21 16.83
CA MET A 51 1.97 -5.21 15.86
C MET A 51 0.50 -5.56 16.04
N ILE A 52 0.05 -5.69 17.30
CA ILE A 52 -1.34 -6.06 17.64
C ILE A 52 -2.08 -4.77 17.99
N LYS A 53 -3.04 -4.40 17.14
CA LYS A 53 -3.88 -3.22 17.30
C LYS A 53 -5.08 -3.54 18.20
N ASP A 54 -5.41 -2.63 19.10
CA ASP A 54 -6.65 -2.68 19.88
C ASP A 54 -7.85 -2.12 19.08
N GLU A 55 -9.04 -2.13 19.68
CA GLU A 55 -10.26 -1.64 19.01
C GLU A 55 -10.21 -0.15 18.66
N TYR A 56 -9.52 0.68 19.48
CA TYR A 56 -9.37 2.10 19.19
C TYR A 56 -8.47 2.30 17.95
N GLU A 57 -7.33 1.62 17.91
CA GLU A 57 -6.38 1.68 16.80
C GLU A 57 -7.02 1.20 15.49
N ILE A 58 -7.76 0.08 15.54
CA ILE A 58 -8.49 -0.45 14.37
C ILE A 58 -9.58 0.54 13.89
N ASN A 59 -10.26 1.24 14.80
CA ASN A 59 -11.24 2.27 14.43
C ASN A 59 -10.58 3.48 13.76
N GLU A 60 -9.44 3.96 14.28
CA GLU A 60 -8.69 5.06 13.65
C GLU A 60 -8.23 4.68 12.22
N MET A 61 -7.77 3.44 12.02
CA MET A 61 -7.39 2.93 10.70
C MET A 61 -8.60 2.76 9.78
N GLN A 62 -9.77 2.36 10.30
CA GLN A 62 -11.02 2.33 9.52
C GLN A 62 -11.40 3.73 9.03
N GLU A 63 -11.33 4.76 9.91
CA GLU A 63 -11.61 6.15 9.53
C GLU A 63 -10.57 6.69 8.51
N ALA A 64 -9.30 6.26 8.61
CA ALA A 64 -8.29 6.59 7.62
C ALA A 64 -8.65 5.98 6.24
N CYS A 65 -9.07 4.72 6.19
CA CYS A 65 -9.57 4.06 4.97
C CYS A 65 -10.81 4.75 4.40
N ASP A 66 -11.76 5.16 5.25
CA ASP A 66 -12.97 5.85 4.82
C ASP A 66 -12.68 7.24 4.26
N THR A 67 -11.74 7.98 4.86
CA THR A 67 -11.24 9.26 4.33
C THR A 67 -10.53 9.04 3.00
N THR A 68 -9.70 8.01 2.91
CA THR A 68 -9.01 7.61 1.67
C THR A 68 -10.01 7.29 0.56
N ALA A 69 -11.08 6.55 0.84
CA ALA A 69 -12.11 6.25 -0.15
C ALA A 69 -12.80 7.52 -0.69
N ARG A 70 -13.07 8.51 0.16
CA ARG A 70 -13.59 9.82 -0.26
C ARG A 70 -12.57 10.59 -1.10
N GLY A 71 -11.28 10.50 -0.75
CA GLY A 71 -10.18 11.09 -1.54
C GLY A 71 -10.07 10.49 -2.93
N PHE A 72 -10.18 9.17 -3.07
CA PHE A 72 -10.24 8.50 -4.37
C PHE A 72 -11.43 8.96 -5.21
N ALA A 73 -12.59 9.16 -4.61
CA ALA A 73 -13.74 9.73 -5.32
C ALA A 73 -13.47 11.16 -5.83
N ASP A 74 -12.76 11.98 -5.05
CA ASP A 74 -12.37 13.33 -5.49
C ASP A 74 -11.34 13.27 -6.63
N MET A 75 -10.38 12.34 -6.56
CA MET A 75 -9.42 12.11 -7.66
C MET A 75 -10.11 11.71 -8.96
N VAL A 76 -11.11 10.83 -8.92
CA VAL A 76 -11.91 10.46 -10.10
C VAL A 76 -12.66 11.68 -10.66
N ARG A 77 -13.28 12.51 -9.81
CA ARG A 77 -14.02 13.72 -10.27
C ARG A 77 -13.15 14.72 -11.00
N VAL A 78 -11.85 14.79 -10.68
CA VAL A 78 -10.92 15.74 -11.35
C VAL A 78 -10.27 15.17 -12.60
N LEU A 79 -10.45 13.89 -12.96
CA LEU A 79 -9.88 13.29 -14.18
C LEU A 79 -10.18 14.10 -15.46
N PRO A 80 -11.40 14.61 -15.69
CA PRO A 80 -11.66 15.45 -16.87
C PRO A 80 -10.82 16.74 -16.91
N ALA A 81 -10.52 17.33 -15.77
CA ALA A 81 -9.63 18.48 -15.68
C ALA A 81 -8.16 18.06 -15.85
N ALA A 82 -7.76 16.93 -15.25
CA ALA A 82 -6.41 16.39 -15.34
C ALA A 82 -6.01 16.08 -16.79
N ILE A 83 -6.92 15.50 -17.60
CA ILE A 83 -6.70 15.21 -19.04
C ILE A 83 -6.35 16.48 -19.82
N ASN A 84 -6.92 17.63 -19.45
CA ASN A 84 -6.74 18.91 -20.15
C ASN A 84 -5.68 19.83 -19.53
N THR A 85 -4.96 19.33 -18.52
CA THR A 85 -3.95 20.13 -17.80
C THR A 85 -2.58 19.48 -17.98
N PRO A 86 -1.53 20.23 -18.39
CA PRO A 86 -0.17 19.71 -18.35
C PRO A 86 0.19 19.21 -16.94
N ARG A 87 0.86 18.09 -16.85
CA ARG A 87 1.13 17.40 -15.57
C ARG A 87 -0.16 17.03 -14.83
N GLY A 88 -1.13 16.44 -15.56
CA GLY A 88 -2.42 16.05 -15.01
C GLY A 88 -2.35 15.13 -13.78
N GLU A 89 -1.27 14.34 -13.63
CA GLU A 89 -1.01 13.54 -12.43
C GLU A 89 -1.01 14.40 -11.16
N ARG A 90 -0.48 15.64 -11.21
CA ARG A 90 -0.51 16.57 -10.06
C ARG A 90 -1.88 17.12 -9.74
N VAL A 91 -2.77 17.18 -10.72
CA VAL A 91 -4.17 17.57 -10.48
C VAL A 91 -4.86 16.48 -9.65
N VAL A 92 -4.58 15.21 -9.98
CA VAL A 92 -5.11 14.04 -9.26
C VAL A 92 -4.52 13.99 -7.83
N GLU A 93 -3.20 14.11 -7.68
CA GLU A 93 -2.51 14.19 -6.39
C GLU A 93 -3.08 15.28 -5.48
N ALA A 94 -3.24 16.50 -6.03
CA ALA A 94 -3.74 17.66 -5.28
C ALA A 94 -5.18 17.46 -4.76
N ALA A 95 -6.02 16.73 -5.50
CA ALA A 95 -7.38 16.41 -5.07
C ALA A 95 -7.37 15.51 -3.83
N PHE A 96 -6.52 14.48 -3.79
CA PHE A 96 -6.35 13.62 -2.64
C PHE A 96 -5.77 14.38 -1.44
N PHE A 97 -4.70 15.14 -1.66
CA PHE A 97 -4.09 15.96 -0.61
C PHE A 97 -5.10 16.91 0.03
N GLY A 98 -5.95 17.57 -0.78
CA GLY A 98 -7.02 18.42 -0.26
C GLY A 98 -7.98 17.69 0.67
N ARG A 99 -8.39 16.46 0.32
CA ARG A 99 -9.26 15.63 1.16
C ARG A 99 -8.58 15.23 2.46
N SER A 100 -7.35 14.75 2.39
CA SER A 100 -6.58 14.34 3.56
C SER A 100 -6.40 15.47 4.56
N ARG A 101 -6.14 16.70 4.08
CA ARG A 101 -5.98 17.90 4.94
C ARG A 101 -7.29 18.44 5.51
N ILE A 102 -8.43 18.15 4.91
CA ILE A 102 -9.75 18.57 5.42
C ILE A 102 -10.25 17.60 6.50
N GLU A 103 -10.02 16.31 6.35
CA GLU A 103 -10.61 15.27 7.19
C GLU A 103 -9.60 14.54 8.10
N GLY A 104 -8.31 14.82 7.98
CA GLY A 104 -7.22 14.23 8.76
C GLY A 104 -6.06 15.18 8.96
N ASN A 105 -4.93 14.62 9.38
CA ASN A 105 -3.70 15.36 9.62
C ASN A 105 -2.94 15.65 8.31
N ASP A 106 -2.69 14.61 7.50
CA ASP A 106 -1.92 14.72 6.24
C ASP A 106 -2.18 13.48 5.36
N THR A 107 -1.34 13.29 4.34
CA THR A 107 -1.18 11.98 3.68
C THR A 107 -0.19 11.14 4.47
N GLY A 108 -0.44 9.83 4.61
CA GLY A 108 0.45 8.92 5.34
C GLY A 108 1.81 8.73 4.67
N TYR A 109 1.86 9.01 3.36
CA TYR A 109 3.07 8.94 2.52
C TYR A 109 2.86 9.78 1.24
N ASN A 110 3.92 9.90 0.43
CA ASN A 110 3.84 10.63 -0.83
C ASN A 110 2.90 9.89 -1.80
N THR A 111 1.78 10.52 -2.14
CA THR A 111 0.81 9.97 -3.10
C THR A 111 1.47 9.63 -4.44
N ILE A 112 1.15 8.49 -4.98
CA ILE A 112 1.51 8.07 -6.34
C ILE A 112 0.28 8.26 -7.22
N ALA A 113 0.43 9.03 -8.31
CA ALA A 113 -0.57 9.19 -9.36
C ALA A 113 0.10 8.95 -10.71
N ALA A 114 0.23 7.68 -11.10
CA ALA A 114 1.05 7.25 -12.23
C ALA A 114 0.19 6.91 -13.44
N SER A 115 0.14 7.78 -14.46
CA SER A 115 -0.60 7.57 -15.69
C SER A 115 0.22 6.84 -16.75
N GLY A 116 -0.41 5.94 -17.48
CA GLY A 116 0.22 5.17 -18.55
C GLY A 116 1.43 4.39 -18.04
N SER A 117 2.56 4.49 -18.73
CA SER A 117 3.79 3.73 -18.41
C SER A 117 4.48 4.15 -17.12
N HIS A 118 4.14 5.30 -16.54
CA HIS A 118 4.65 5.70 -15.22
C HIS A 118 4.24 4.69 -14.14
N ALA A 119 3.11 4.02 -14.31
CA ALA A 119 2.65 2.95 -13.43
C ALA A 119 3.62 1.75 -13.34
N CYS A 120 4.58 1.63 -14.28
CA CYS A 120 5.64 0.61 -14.21
C CYS A 120 6.82 1.03 -13.33
N THR A 121 6.79 2.22 -12.71
CA THR A 121 7.73 2.69 -11.69
C THR A 121 7.02 2.62 -10.34
N LEU A 122 7.46 1.73 -9.44
CA LEU A 122 6.73 1.41 -8.19
C LEU A 122 6.38 2.65 -7.36
N HIS A 123 7.37 3.54 -7.14
CA HIS A 123 7.20 4.76 -6.36
C HIS A 123 7.32 6.00 -7.25
N TRP A 124 6.36 6.15 -8.19
CA TRP A 124 6.27 7.33 -9.06
C TRP A 124 5.67 8.53 -8.30
N ILE A 125 6.44 9.07 -7.36
CA ILE A 125 6.04 10.23 -6.52
C ILE A 125 6.28 11.58 -7.18
N ARG A 126 6.86 11.63 -8.38
CA ARG A 126 7.08 12.87 -9.12
C ARG A 126 5.78 13.46 -9.64
N ASN A 127 4.83 12.61 -10.00
CA ASN A 127 3.50 12.97 -10.49
C ASN A 127 3.54 14.11 -11.53
N ASP A 128 4.53 14.06 -12.45
CA ASP A 128 4.76 15.15 -13.41
C ASP A 128 4.39 14.80 -14.86
N GLY A 129 3.66 13.69 -15.04
CA GLY A 129 3.17 13.24 -16.33
C GLY A 129 1.79 13.77 -16.69
N ASP A 130 1.48 13.69 -18.00
CA ASP A 130 0.16 13.97 -18.53
C ASP A 130 -0.77 12.78 -18.32
N VAL A 131 -2.05 13.05 -18.05
CA VAL A 131 -3.11 12.03 -17.99
C VAL A 131 -3.81 11.96 -19.34
N LYS A 132 -3.84 10.76 -19.96
CA LYS A 132 -4.34 10.62 -21.33
C LYS A 132 -5.55 9.67 -21.42
N PRO A 133 -6.60 10.01 -22.18
CA PRO A 133 -7.68 9.11 -22.47
C PRO A 133 -7.18 7.78 -23.07
N GLY A 134 -7.76 6.66 -22.64
CA GLY A 134 -7.39 5.33 -23.10
C GLY A 134 -6.25 4.67 -22.32
N GLU A 135 -5.51 5.44 -21.50
CA GLU A 135 -4.52 4.90 -20.56
C GLU A 135 -5.17 4.48 -19.23
N LEU A 136 -4.41 3.76 -18.41
CA LEU A 136 -4.71 3.56 -16.99
C LEU A 136 -3.99 4.62 -16.15
N ILE A 137 -4.54 4.92 -14.99
CA ILE A 137 -3.85 5.63 -13.94
C ILE A 137 -3.81 4.76 -12.68
N LEU A 138 -2.61 4.42 -12.22
CA LEU A 138 -2.38 3.77 -10.94
C LEU A 138 -2.30 4.86 -9.89
N ILE A 139 -3.17 4.79 -8.91
CA ILE A 139 -3.20 5.70 -7.76
C ILE A 139 -2.94 4.88 -6.51
N ASP A 140 -1.96 5.31 -5.74
CA ASP A 140 -1.57 4.74 -4.47
C ASP A 140 -1.50 5.87 -3.45
N ALA A 141 -2.40 5.84 -2.47
CA ALA A 141 -2.63 6.94 -1.56
C ALA A 141 -3.32 6.49 -0.28
N GLY A 142 -2.88 7.04 0.84
CA GLY A 142 -3.45 6.83 2.16
C GLY A 142 -3.58 8.13 2.94
N ALA A 143 -4.73 8.37 3.57
CA ALA A 143 -4.94 9.50 4.47
C ALA A 143 -4.41 9.14 5.87
N GLU A 144 -3.74 10.10 6.51
CA GLU A 144 -3.32 10.03 7.91
C GLU A 144 -4.32 10.77 8.79
N ARG A 145 -4.74 10.15 9.90
CA ARG A 145 -5.60 10.75 10.92
C ARG A 145 -4.82 11.69 11.85
N ASP A 146 -5.53 12.53 12.59
CA ASP A 146 -4.93 13.35 13.66
C ASP A 146 -4.27 12.50 14.76
N SER A 147 -4.63 11.24 14.87
CA SER A 147 -4.01 10.23 15.73
C SER A 147 -2.75 9.58 15.14
N TYR A 148 -2.35 9.98 13.92
CA TYR A 148 -1.24 9.43 13.12
C TYR A 148 -1.45 8.02 12.58
N TYR A 149 -2.60 7.40 12.75
CA TYR A 149 -2.92 6.16 12.04
C TYR A 149 -3.18 6.46 10.57
N THR A 150 -2.60 5.64 9.69
CA THR A 150 -2.70 5.81 8.24
C THR A 150 -3.43 4.65 7.57
N ALA A 151 -3.95 4.91 6.37
CA ALA A 151 -4.36 3.91 5.40
C ALA A 151 -3.31 3.78 4.31
N ASP A 152 -3.38 2.68 3.55
CA ASP A 152 -2.56 2.41 2.37
C ASP A 152 -3.39 1.68 1.31
N VAL A 153 -3.77 2.39 0.26
CA VAL A 153 -4.70 1.85 -0.74
C VAL A 153 -4.24 2.16 -2.15
N THR A 154 -4.11 1.11 -2.97
CA THR A 154 -3.89 1.28 -4.41
C THR A 154 -5.11 0.86 -5.22
N ARG A 155 -5.48 1.68 -6.20
CA ARG A 155 -6.39 1.34 -7.29
C ARG A 155 -5.81 1.75 -8.63
N THR A 156 -5.92 0.86 -9.62
CA THR A 156 -5.59 1.17 -11.00
C THR A 156 -6.89 1.39 -11.78
N LEU A 157 -7.08 2.59 -12.30
CA LEU A 157 -8.34 3.06 -12.85
C LEU A 157 -8.21 3.37 -14.36
N PRO A 158 -9.21 3.06 -15.20
CA PRO A 158 -9.19 3.48 -16.60
C PRO A 158 -9.52 4.97 -16.72
N VAL A 159 -8.60 5.79 -17.26
CA VAL A 159 -8.76 7.24 -17.38
C VAL A 159 -10.07 7.61 -18.12
N SER A 160 -10.46 6.82 -19.13
CA SER A 160 -11.72 7.01 -19.88
C SER A 160 -12.96 6.38 -19.23
N GLY A 161 -12.85 5.86 -17.99
CA GLY A 161 -13.94 5.21 -17.26
C GLY A 161 -14.27 3.79 -17.74
N LYS A 162 -13.50 3.25 -18.70
CA LYS A 162 -13.68 1.91 -19.26
C LYS A 162 -12.33 1.27 -19.56
N PHE A 163 -12.16 0.01 -19.11
CA PHE A 163 -10.99 -0.78 -19.45
C PHE A 163 -11.03 -1.25 -20.91
N SER A 164 -9.90 -1.20 -21.62
CA SER A 164 -9.75 -1.93 -22.86
C SER A 164 -9.69 -3.45 -22.60
N PRO A 165 -9.89 -4.32 -23.61
CA PRO A 165 -9.78 -5.77 -23.40
C PRO A 165 -8.44 -6.21 -22.83
N ALA A 166 -7.32 -5.64 -23.30
CA ALA A 166 -5.98 -5.93 -22.78
C ALA A 166 -5.80 -5.47 -21.34
N GLN A 167 -6.19 -4.24 -21.02
CA GLN A 167 -6.16 -3.70 -19.65
C GLN A 167 -6.99 -4.55 -18.69
N ARG A 168 -8.22 -4.93 -19.13
CA ARG A 168 -9.11 -5.74 -18.31
C ARG A 168 -8.56 -7.13 -18.03
N SER A 169 -7.92 -7.77 -19.01
CA SER A 169 -7.34 -9.11 -18.82
C SER A 169 -6.23 -9.11 -17.79
N LEU A 170 -5.32 -8.14 -17.86
CA LEU A 170 -4.24 -7.98 -16.86
C LEU A 170 -4.80 -7.56 -15.48
N TYR A 171 -5.79 -6.66 -15.48
CA TYR A 171 -6.43 -6.23 -14.25
C TYR A 171 -7.08 -7.41 -13.51
N MET A 172 -7.80 -8.28 -14.24
CA MET A 172 -8.41 -9.47 -13.67
C MET A 172 -7.38 -10.43 -13.10
N LEU A 173 -6.21 -10.57 -13.73
CA LEU A 173 -5.12 -11.41 -13.20
C LEU A 173 -4.63 -10.88 -11.84
N VAL A 174 -4.39 -9.57 -11.73
CA VAL A 174 -3.99 -8.94 -10.46
C VAL A 174 -5.11 -9.01 -9.41
N TYR A 175 -6.36 -8.82 -9.81
CA TYR A 175 -7.53 -8.95 -8.93
C TYR A 175 -7.66 -10.36 -8.34
N GLU A 176 -7.50 -11.42 -9.15
CA GLU A 176 -7.53 -12.79 -8.66
C GLU A 176 -6.31 -13.11 -7.77
N ALA A 177 -5.15 -12.52 -8.06
CA ALA A 177 -3.97 -12.63 -7.19
C ALA A 177 -4.22 -11.96 -5.83
N GLN A 178 -4.85 -10.78 -5.79
CA GLN A 178 -5.21 -10.11 -4.55
C GLN A 178 -6.23 -10.93 -3.74
N LYS A 179 -7.25 -11.47 -4.39
CA LYS A 179 -8.23 -12.36 -3.73
C LYS A 179 -7.55 -13.58 -3.09
N ALA A 180 -6.58 -14.18 -3.79
CA ALA A 180 -5.84 -15.32 -3.26
C ALA A 180 -4.99 -14.91 -2.05
N GLY A 181 -4.32 -13.75 -2.10
CA GLY A 181 -3.58 -13.18 -0.98
C GLY A 181 -4.46 -12.90 0.23
N ILE A 182 -5.61 -12.21 0.04
CA ILE A 182 -6.58 -11.94 1.11
C ILE A 182 -7.12 -13.24 1.73
N ALA A 183 -7.40 -14.26 0.91
CA ALA A 183 -7.88 -15.57 1.40
C ALA A 183 -6.83 -16.31 2.25
N ALA A 184 -5.55 -16.02 2.08
CA ALA A 184 -4.47 -16.56 2.91
C ALA A 184 -4.35 -15.84 4.27
N VAL A 185 -4.90 -14.63 4.41
CA VAL A 185 -4.86 -13.85 5.66
C VAL A 185 -5.83 -14.45 6.69
N LYS A 186 -5.28 -15.18 7.66
CA LYS A 186 -6.06 -15.77 8.77
C LYS A 186 -5.15 -16.02 9.98
N PRO A 187 -5.69 -16.11 11.20
CA PRO A 187 -4.91 -16.46 12.38
C PRO A 187 -4.14 -17.76 12.19
N GLY A 188 -2.86 -17.77 12.54
CA GLY A 188 -1.98 -18.95 12.49
C GLY A 188 -1.39 -19.27 11.12
N ALA A 189 -1.77 -18.56 10.05
CA ALA A 189 -1.06 -18.63 8.77
C ALA A 189 0.34 -18.02 8.90
N ASP A 190 1.28 -18.50 8.11
CA ASP A 190 2.60 -17.89 8.05
C ASP A 190 2.55 -16.58 7.26
N TRP A 191 3.41 -15.63 7.64
CA TRP A 191 3.52 -14.33 6.95
C TRP A 191 3.74 -14.49 5.44
N THR A 192 4.53 -15.48 5.04
CA THR A 192 4.87 -15.75 3.63
C THR A 192 3.71 -16.28 2.80
N ASP A 193 2.69 -16.89 3.44
CA ASP A 193 1.55 -17.50 2.74
C ASP A 193 0.81 -16.48 1.86
N ILE A 194 0.74 -15.21 2.28
CA ILE A 194 0.08 -14.13 1.55
C ILE A 194 0.77 -13.90 0.22
N ASN A 195 2.10 -13.75 0.27
CA ASN A 195 2.92 -13.56 -0.92
C ASN A 195 2.86 -14.77 -1.84
N GLU A 196 3.01 -15.98 -1.29
CA GLU A 196 3.00 -17.22 -2.06
C GLU A 196 1.67 -17.43 -2.79
N ALA A 197 0.54 -17.18 -2.11
CA ALA A 197 -0.79 -17.30 -2.72
C ALA A 197 -0.96 -16.34 -3.91
N SER A 198 -0.56 -15.07 -3.75
CA SER A 198 -0.66 -14.06 -4.81
C SER A 198 0.30 -14.36 -5.97
N GLN A 199 1.57 -14.68 -5.67
CA GLN A 199 2.59 -14.94 -6.69
C GLN A 199 2.26 -16.21 -7.51
N ARG A 200 1.64 -17.21 -6.91
CA ARG A 200 1.17 -18.41 -7.62
C ARG A 200 0.16 -18.08 -8.72
N VAL A 201 -0.80 -17.19 -8.43
CA VAL A 201 -1.79 -16.74 -9.42
C VAL A 201 -1.12 -15.93 -10.53
N LEU A 202 -0.24 -14.99 -10.17
CA LEU A 202 0.48 -14.16 -11.14
C LEU A 202 1.39 -15.01 -12.05
N ALA A 203 2.15 -15.93 -11.47
CA ALA A 203 3.03 -16.82 -12.25
C ALA A 203 2.23 -17.72 -13.21
N GLN A 204 1.08 -18.26 -12.77
CA GLN A 204 0.22 -19.05 -13.62
C GLN A 204 -0.35 -18.22 -14.78
N GLY A 205 -0.85 -17.00 -14.50
CA GLY A 205 -1.34 -16.12 -15.57
C GLY A 205 -0.25 -15.73 -16.58
N LEU A 206 0.96 -15.48 -16.12
CA LEU A 206 2.12 -15.20 -17.01
C LEU A 206 2.49 -16.43 -17.86
N ALA A 207 2.41 -17.65 -17.30
CA ALA A 207 2.61 -18.89 -18.06
C ALA A 207 1.49 -19.09 -19.09
N ASP A 208 0.23 -18.87 -18.74
CA ASP A 208 -0.92 -18.98 -19.64
C ASP A 208 -0.86 -17.96 -20.79
N MET A 209 -0.28 -16.78 -20.55
CA MET A 209 0.00 -15.77 -21.58
C MET A 209 1.21 -16.14 -22.47
N GLY A 210 1.95 -17.20 -22.14
CA GLY A 210 3.10 -17.69 -22.91
C GLY A 210 4.35 -16.82 -22.79
N VAL A 211 4.44 -15.95 -21.78
CA VAL A 211 5.61 -15.06 -21.57
C VAL A 211 6.69 -15.69 -20.68
N LEU A 212 6.33 -16.73 -19.91
CA LEU A 212 7.32 -17.54 -19.19
C LEU A 212 7.89 -18.63 -20.11
N THR A 213 9.18 -18.85 -20.01
CA THR A 213 9.89 -19.92 -20.75
C THR A 213 9.90 -21.27 -20.02
N VAL A 214 9.33 -21.29 -18.82
CA VAL A 214 9.21 -22.45 -17.92
C VAL A 214 7.77 -22.51 -17.38
N SER A 215 7.43 -23.59 -16.69
CA SER A 215 6.13 -23.67 -16.01
C SER A 215 6.01 -22.64 -14.87
N ALA A 216 4.77 -22.36 -14.42
CA ALA A 216 4.56 -21.50 -13.27
C ALA A 216 5.25 -22.03 -12.01
N GLU A 217 5.17 -23.33 -11.76
CA GLU A 217 5.81 -24.01 -10.63
C GLU A 217 7.33 -23.86 -10.66
N GLU A 218 7.96 -24.06 -11.80
CA GLU A 218 9.41 -23.84 -11.95
C GLU A 218 9.78 -22.38 -11.75
N SER A 219 8.98 -21.44 -12.28
CA SER A 219 9.20 -20.00 -12.09
C SER A 219 9.12 -19.57 -10.62
N LEU A 220 8.33 -20.26 -9.80
CA LEU A 220 8.18 -19.96 -8.37
C LEU A 220 9.33 -20.51 -7.51
N LEU A 221 10.19 -21.38 -8.04
CA LEU A 221 11.35 -21.85 -7.29
C LEU A 221 12.28 -20.67 -6.96
N PRO A 222 12.85 -20.64 -5.75
CA PRO A 222 13.70 -19.52 -5.30
C PRO A 222 14.88 -19.22 -6.24
N GLU A 223 15.46 -20.25 -6.84
CA GLU A 223 16.59 -20.18 -7.75
C GLU A 223 16.20 -19.71 -9.17
N MET A 224 14.93 -19.78 -9.55
CA MET A 224 14.44 -19.40 -10.88
C MET A 224 13.87 -17.99 -10.89
N GLY A 225 12.78 -17.74 -10.17
CA GLY A 225 12.21 -16.43 -9.97
C GLY A 225 11.81 -15.65 -11.22
N LEU A 226 11.55 -16.31 -12.37
CA LEU A 226 11.37 -15.61 -13.66
C LEU A 226 10.14 -14.68 -13.69
N HIS A 227 9.06 -15.03 -12.98
CA HIS A 227 7.88 -14.18 -12.85
C HIS A 227 8.19 -12.82 -12.20
N ARG A 228 9.28 -12.73 -11.39
CA ARG A 228 9.70 -11.50 -10.70
C ARG A 228 10.14 -10.39 -11.65
N ARG A 229 10.36 -10.70 -12.94
CA ARG A 229 10.56 -9.67 -13.96
C ARG A 229 9.39 -8.67 -14.02
N TRP A 230 8.19 -9.13 -13.69
CA TRP A 230 6.95 -8.35 -13.78
C TRP A 230 6.22 -8.18 -12.44
N THR A 231 6.66 -8.90 -11.39
CA THR A 231 6.10 -8.81 -10.03
C THR A 231 7.20 -8.31 -9.10
N LEU A 232 7.41 -7.00 -9.07
CA LEU A 232 8.66 -6.36 -8.66
C LEU A 232 8.83 -6.23 -7.13
N HIS A 233 7.81 -6.52 -6.32
CA HIS A 233 7.80 -6.31 -4.86
C HIS A 233 7.08 -7.43 -4.12
N GLY A 234 7.21 -7.46 -2.79
CA GLY A 234 6.38 -8.28 -1.92
C GLY A 234 4.95 -7.75 -1.87
N VAL A 235 3.99 -8.61 -1.51
CA VAL A 235 2.57 -8.24 -1.58
C VAL A 235 1.97 -7.80 -0.25
N SER A 236 2.78 -7.63 0.80
CA SER A 236 2.23 -7.28 2.13
C SER A 236 3.29 -6.67 3.04
N HIS A 237 2.88 -5.70 3.84
CA HIS A 237 3.61 -5.17 4.98
C HIS A 237 2.64 -4.81 6.12
N MET A 238 3.17 -4.65 7.34
CA MET A 238 2.39 -4.14 8.46
C MET A 238 2.07 -2.67 8.25
N LEU A 239 0.89 -2.27 8.73
CA LEU A 239 0.35 -0.93 8.66
C LEU A 239 -0.10 -0.46 10.04
N GLY A 240 0.01 0.85 10.33
CA GLY A 240 -0.43 1.41 11.60
C GLY A 240 -0.14 2.90 11.73
N LEU A 241 0.70 3.29 12.69
CA LEU A 241 1.19 4.66 12.85
C LEU A 241 2.17 5.06 11.73
N ASP A 242 2.84 4.08 11.14
CA ASP A 242 3.65 4.26 9.95
C ASP A 242 3.07 3.43 8.81
N VAL A 243 3.24 3.87 7.56
CA VAL A 243 2.82 3.11 6.37
C VAL A 243 3.56 1.77 6.31
N HIS A 244 4.87 1.73 6.55
CA HIS A 244 5.65 0.52 6.73
C HIS A 244 5.91 0.27 8.22
N ASP A 245 4.86 -0.12 8.94
CA ASP A 245 4.88 -0.26 10.40
C ASP A 245 5.67 -1.49 10.87
N CYS A 246 6.12 -1.45 12.10
CA CYS A 246 6.72 -2.58 12.83
C CYS A 246 8.00 -3.17 12.18
N SER A 247 8.68 -2.46 11.29
CA SER A 247 9.83 -2.96 10.52
C SER A 247 11.02 -3.42 11.37
N GLN A 248 11.11 -2.94 12.61
CA GLN A 248 12.17 -3.29 13.57
C GLN A 248 11.74 -4.37 14.59
N ALA A 249 10.54 -4.92 14.46
CA ALA A 249 10.11 -6.05 15.26
C ALA A 249 11.01 -7.28 15.00
N ARG A 250 11.01 -8.23 15.94
CA ARG A 250 11.76 -9.49 15.77
C ARG A 250 11.27 -10.25 14.56
N LYS A 251 12.18 -10.85 13.81
CA LYS A 251 11.86 -11.61 12.60
C LYS A 251 10.85 -12.74 12.86
N ASP A 252 11.01 -13.44 14.01
CA ASP A 252 10.10 -14.50 14.43
C ASP A 252 8.69 -14.01 14.84
N GLN A 253 8.51 -12.71 14.94
CA GLN A 253 7.20 -12.08 15.19
C GLN A 253 6.60 -11.47 13.92
N TYR A 254 7.42 -11.11 12.94
CA TYR A 254 7.01 -10.45 11.68
C TYR A 254 7.30 -11.36 10.48
N ALA A 255 8.43 -11.18 9.79
CA ALA A 255 8.70 -11.79 8.47
C ALA A 255 8.83 -13.33 8.49
N GLU A 256 9.16 -13.92 9.62
CA GLU A 256 9.26 -15.37 9.87
C GLU A 256 8.21 -15.82 10.88
N GLY A 257 7.23 -14.96 11.18
CA GLY A 257 6.21 -15.19 12.20
C GLY A 257 4.89 -15.66 11.61
N THR A 258 3.96 -15.99 12.52
CA THR A 258 2.58 -16.31 12.19
C THR A 258 1.66 -15.12 12.42
N LEU A 259 0.63 -15.04 11.62
CA LEU A 259 -0.40 -14.01 11.69
C LEU A 259 -1.24 -14.16 12.95
N LYS A 260 -1.57 -13.05 13.61
CA LYS A 260 -2.35 -13.00 14.85
C LYS A 260 -3.52 -12.06 14.74
N VAL A 261 -4.60 -12.35 15.47
CA VAL A 261 -5.75 -11.44 15.59
C VAL A 261 -5.31 -10.05 16.06
N GLY A 262 -5.84 -9.01 15.44
CA GLY A 262 -5.49 -7.63 15.70
C GLY A 262 -4.30 -7.09 14.89
N MET A 263 -3.57 -7.92 14.15
CA MET A 263 -2.61 -7.41 13.17
C MET A 263 -3.35 -6.73 12.02
N VAL A 264 -2.79 -5.61 11.54
CA VAL A 264 -3.27 -4.91 10.33
C VAL A 264 -2.13 -4.85 9.33
N LEU A 265 -2.44 -5.21 8.09
CA LEU A 265 -1.45 -5.34 7.01
C LEU A 265 -2.08 -5.03 5.65
N THR A 266 -1.23 -4.77 4.64
CA THR A 266 -1.65 -4.58 3.25
C THR A 266 -1.71 -5.90 2.50
N VAL A 267 -2.53 -5.97 1.43
CA VAL A 267 -2.46 -7.02 0.41
C VAL A 267 -2.48 -6.35 -0.96
N GLU A 268 -1.30 -6.29 -1.61
CA GLU A 268 -1.00 -5.38 -2.72
C GLU A 268 -0.28 -6.03 -3.91
N PRO A 269 -0.72 -7.15 -4.48
CA PRO A 269 -0.06 -7.70 -5.66
C PRO A 269 -0.08 -6.71 -6.83
N GLY A 270 1.00 -6.72 -7.62
CA GLY A 270 1.13 -5.89 -8.80
C GLY A 270 1.76 -6.63 -9.98
N LEU A 271 1.47 -6.13 -11.18
CA LEU A 271 2.02 -6.59 -12.45
C LEU A 271 2.44 -5.38 -13.29
N TYR A 272 3.69 -5.36 -13.75
CA TYR A 272 4.30 -4.19 -14.38
C TYR A 272 5.02 -4.59 -15.65
N ILE A 273 4.44 -4.22 -16.81
CA ILE A 273 4.97 -4.55 -18.14
C ILE A 273 5.61 -3.30 -18.72
N GLN A 274 6.94 -3.27 -18.81
CA GLN A 274 7.65 -2.11 -19.31
C GLN A 274 7.26 -1.78 -20.75
N PRO A 275 7.34 -0.49 -21.18
CA PRO A 275 6.95 -0.07 -22.53
C PRO A 275 7.75 -0.75 -23.66
N ASP A 276 8.97 -1.17 -23.37
CA ASP A 276 9.92 -1.81 -24.30
C ASP A 276 10.01 -3.33 -24.11
N ASP A 277 9.12 -3.94 -23.32
CA ASP A 277 9.14 -5.39 -23.10
C ASP A 277 8.58 -6.16 -24.30
N GLU A 278 9.48 -6.68 -25.13
CA GLU A 278 9.15 -7.41 -26.37
C GLU A 278 8.56 -8.81 -26.12
N LEU A 279 8.58 -9.32 -24.88
CA LEU A 279 7.92 -10.60 -24.54
C LEU A 279 6.41 -10.48 -24.54
N PHE A 280 5.88 -9.27 -24.41
CA PHE A 280 4.45 -8.99 -24.51
C PHE A 280 4.06 -8.39 -25.86
N ALA A 281 2.85 -8.71 -26.31
CA ALA A 281 2.26 -8.04 -27.46
C ALA A 281 2.08 -6.52 -27.19
N PRO A 282 2.15 -5.66 -28.24
CA PRO A 282 2.19 -4.20 -28.07
C PRO A 282 1.07 -3.62 -27.20
N GLU A 283 -0.12 -4.20 -27.25
CA GLU A 283 -1.30 -3.75 -26.47
C GLU A 283 -1.18 -3.90 -24.95
N PHE A 284 -0.20 -4.70 -24.47
CA PHE A 284 0.05 -4.90 -23.03
C PHE A 284 1.22 -4.05 -22.53
N ARG A 285 2.04 -3.51 -23.43
CA ARG A 285 3.27 -2.79 -23.07
C ARG A 285 2.94 -1.45 -22.41
N GLY A 286 3.68 -1.09 -21.38
CA GLY A 286 3.49 0.14 -20.61
C GLY A 286 2.30 0.08 -19.65
N ILE A 287 1.75 -1.11 -19.38
CA ILE A 287 0.69 -1.29 -18.40
C ILE A 287 1.29 -1.74 -17.06
N GLY A 288 1.09 -0.91 -16.03
CA GLY A 288 1.31 -1.25 -14.63
C GLY A 288 -0.02 -1.31 -13.87
N ILE A 289 -0.22 -2.36 -13.08
CA ILE A 289 -1.43 -2.55 -12.27
C ILE A 289 -1.00 -3.00 -10.87
N ARG A 290 -1.53 -2.31 -9.85
CA ARG A 290 -1.54 -2.71 -8.45
C ARG A 290 -2.94 -2.56 -7.90
N ILE A 291 -3.37 -3.51 -7.08
CA ILE A 291 -4.63 -3.46 -6.34
C ILE A 291 -4.28 -3.79 -4.90
N GLU A 292 -4.59 -2.88 -3.99
CA GLU A 292 -4.20 -2.95 -2.60
C GLU A 292 -5.34 -2.63 -1.66
N ASP A 293 -5.43 -3.40 -0.62
CA ASP A 293 -6.35 -3.18 0.49
C ASP A 293 -5.67 -3.39 1.83
N ASP A 294 -6.12 -2.59 2.80
CA ASP A 294 -5.81 -2.76 4.22
C ASP A 294 -6.72 -3.81 4.83
N VAL A 295 -6.13 -4.79 5.51
CA VAL A 295 -6.88 -5.87 6.16
C VAL A 295 -6.50 -6.01 7.63
N VAL A 296 -7.51 -6.17 8.51
CA VAL A 296 -7.32 -6.54 9.91
C VAL A 296 -7.62 -8.02 10.09
N ILE A 297 -6.77 -8.73 10.83
CA ILE A 297 -6.95 -10.14 11.13
C ILE A 297 -7.97 -10.28 12.26
N THR A 298 -9.01 -11.10 12.03
CA THR A 298 -10.09 -11.43 12.96
C THR A 298 -9.99 -12.88 13.44
N GLU A 299 -10.83 -13.28 14.39
CA GLU A 299 -10.88 -14.67 14.89
C GLU A 299 -11.15 -15.69 13.77
N ASP A 300 -11.95 -15.30 12.76
CA ASP A 300 -12.43 -16.21 11.69
C ASP A 300 -11.70 -16.01 10.33
N GLY A 301 -10.69 -15.14 10.27
CA GLY A 301 -9.99 -14.79 9.02
C GLY A 301 -9.50 -13.35 8.99
N CYS A 302 -10.02 -12.52 8.07
CA CYS A 302 -9.72 -11.10 8.04
C CYS A 302 -10.94 -10.27 7.60
N ARG A 303 -10.89 -8.96 7.94
CA ARG A 303 -11.84 -7.95 7.49
C ARG A 303 -11.07 -6.89 6.71
N ILE A 304 -11.58 -6.54 5.52
CA ILE A 304 -11.01 -5.48 4.67
C ILE A 304 -11.49 -4.14 5.21
N LEU A 305 -10.57 -3.27 5.64
CA LEU A 305 -10.85 -1.92 6.14
C LEU A 305 -11.18 -0.97 4.97
N SER A 306 -10.48 -1.12 3.85
CA SER A 306 -10.63 -0.30 2.63
C SER A 306 -11.80 -0.72 1.72
N ASN A 307 -12.74 -1.54 2.22
CA ASN A 307 -13.86 -2.07 1.44
C ASN A 307 -14.84 -1.00 0.89
N GLY A 308 -14.69 0.26 1.29
CA GLY A 308 -15.42 1.40 0.70
C GLY A 308 -15.07 1.71 -0.75
N LEU A 309 -13.95 1.15 -1.28
CA LEU A 309 -13.52 1.31 -2.66
C LEU A 309 -13.75 0.02 -3.47
N PRO A 310 -14.38 0.10 -4.67
CA PRO A 310 -14.56 -1.08 -5.50
C PRO A 310 -13.22 -1.64 -5.98
N ARG A 311 -13.18 -2.96 -6.19
CA ARG A 311 -12.00 -3.69 -6.70
C ARG A 311 -12.29 -4.41 -8.01
N HIS A 312 -13.49 -4.97 -8.16
CA HIS A 312 -13.85 -5.65 -9.40
C HIS A 312 -14.00 -4.64 -10.55
N PRO A 313 -13.47 -4.90 -11.75
CA PRO A 313 -13.47 -3.92 -12.84
C PRO A 313 -14.87 -3.43 -13.23
N ASP A 314 -15.92 -4.27 -13.18
CA ASP A 314 -17.29 -3.83 -13.45
C ASP A 314 -17.80 -2.83 -12.41
N GLU A 315 -17.45 -3.05 -11.14
CA GLU A 315 -17.80 -2.15 -10.03
C GLU A 315 -17.04 -0.82 -10.15
N ILE A 316 -15.75 -0.87 -10.53
CA ILE A 316 -14.94 0.32 -10.79
C ILE A 316 -15.56 1.15 -11.91
N GLU A 317 -15.88 0.53 -13.05
CA GLU A 317 -16.50 1.24 -14.18
C GLU A 317 -17.83 1.88 -13.78
N ALA A 318 -18.69 1.15 -13.04
CA ALA A 318 -19.96 1.66 -12.54
C ALA A 318 -19.77 2.82 -11.54
N TRP A 319 -18.83 2.69 -10.61
CA TRP A 319 -18.50 3.71 -9.63
C TRP A 319 -17.95 4.98 -10.30
N MET A 320 -16.99 4.86 -11.21
CA MET A 320 -16.47 5.98 -11.98
C MET A 320 -17.55 6.69 -12.79
N ALA A 321 -18.44 5.92 -13.46
CA ALA A 321 -19.56 6.48 -14.20
C ALA A 321 -20.54 7.26 -13.32
N SER A 322 -20.65 6.95 -12.02
CA SER A 322 -21.46 7.70 -11.07
C SER A 322 -20.85 9.04 -10.67
N LEU A 323 -19.50 9.16 -10.71
CA LEU A 323 -18.74 10.32 -10.29
C LEU A 323 -18.41 11.30 -11.44
N LEU A 324 -18.34 10.80 -12.67
CA LEU A 324 -17.98 11.56 -13.88
C LEU A 324 -19.18 12.18 -14.62
N ARG A 325 -20.34 12.24 -13.96
CA ARG A 325 -21.60 12.81 -14.55
C ARG A 325 -21.62 14.33 -14.51
#